data_b6c39b67e324af1713d218686de59bf9
#
_entry.id   b6c39b67e324af1713d218686de59bf9
#
_cell.length_a   1.000
_cell.length_b   1.000
_cell.length_c   1.000
_cell.angle_alpha   90.00
_cell.angle_beta   90.00
_cell.angle_gamma   90.00
#
_symmetry.space_group_name_H-M   'P 1'
#
loop_
_entity.id
_entity.type
_entity.pdbx_description
1 polymer ?
#
loop_
_entity_poly.entity_id
_entity_poly.type
_entity_poly.pdbx_seq_one_letter_code
_entity_poly.pdbx_strand_id
1 'polypeptide(L)'
;VQGSGSSVYTLKNTGGVYSCTCPAWRNQSAGIESRTCKHLRKLRGDAAEELRLGTPIVAAVRKKSADGQDEAGTEAPVLLAESWDGITDVTDWWISEKLDGVRAYWDGTQFLSRLGNLYVAPDWFTAGLPNVPLDGELWLQRKQFQKTVSIVRRKDQSEHWRQIRFVVFDAPGLKEPFEARIQYLNDLVKENSPEFAIAHDQQRCQGITHLKEELQRVESLGG
;
A
#
# COMPACT_ATOMS: atom_id res chain seq x y z
N VAL A 1 -17.30 -9.48 22.14
CA VAL A 1 -17.26 -8.03 21.86
C VAL A 1 -17.71 -7.75 20.45
N GLN A 2 -18.43 -6.67 20.26
CA GLN A 2 -18.87 -6.22 18.95
C GLN A 2 -17.71 -5.51 18.22
N GLY A 3 -17.52 -5.83 16.95
CA GLY A 3 -16.59 -5.14 16.06
C GLY A 3 -17.08 -3.75 15.64
N SER A 4 -16.36 -3.08 14.75
CA SER A 4 -16.78 -1.79 14.17
C SER A 4 -17.95 -1.89 13.17
N GLY A 5 -18.44 -3.11 12.88
CA GLY A 5 -19.62 -3.43 12.10
C GLY A 5 -20.52 -4.40 12.85
N SER A 6 -21.32 -5.19 12.12
CA SER A 6 -22.23 -6.19 12.70
C SER A 6 -21.54 -7.45 13.25
N SER A 7 -20.26 -7.65 13.01
CA SER A 7 -19.52 -8.85 13.41
C SER A 7 -19.26 -8.88 14.92
N VAL A 8 -19.47 -10.05 15.54
CA VAL A 8 -19.19 -10.30 16.95
C VAL A 8 -17.92 -11.15 17.08
N TYR A 9 -17.01 -10.74 17.95
CA TYR A 9 -15.74 -11.44 18.19
C TYR A 9 -15.65 -11.97 19.63
N THR A 10 -15.04 -13.14 19.77
CA THR A 10 -14.83 -13.79 21.07
C THR A 10 -13.44 -13.46 21.59
N LEU A 11 -13.36 -13.04 22.85
CA LEU A 11 -12.12 -12.89 23.61
C LEU A 11 -11.97 -14.06 24.57
N LYS A 12 -10.76 -14.61 24.68
CA LYS A 12 -10.44 -15.69 25.62
C LYS A 12 -9.16 -15.34 26.38
N ASN A 13 -9.10 -15.81 27.63
CA ASN A 13 -7.87 -15.86 28.42
C ASN A 13 -7.68 -17.32 28.85
N THR A 14 -6.57 -17.91 28.45
CA THR A 14 -6.20 -19.28 28.78
C THR A 14 -4.84 -19.26 29.43
N GLY A 15 -4.78 -19.39 30.75
CA GLY A 15 -3.52 -19.39 31.49
C GLY A 15 -2.70 -18.10 31.34
N GLY A 16 -3.33 -16.93 31.25
CA GLY A 16 -2.64 -15.64 31.05
C GLY A 16 -2.45 -15.27 29.57
N VAL A 17 -2.66 -16.19 28.65
CA VAL A 17 -2.59 -15.91 27.19
C VAL A 17 -3.93 -15.39 26.70
N TYR A 18 -3.93 -14.16 26.18
CA TYR A 18 -5.12 -13.49 25.68
C TYR A 18 -5.27 -13.67 24.18
N SER A 19 -6.45 -14.03 23.70
CA SER A 19 -6.76 -14.20 22.30
C SER A 19 -8.05 -13.51 21.88
N CYS A 20 -8.15 -13.18 20.59
CA CYS A 20 -9.35 -12.62 19.97
C CYS A 20 -9.59 -13.28 18.62
N THR A 21 -10.87 -13.52 18.27
CA THR A 21 -11.20 -14.09 16.97
C THR A 21 -11.25 -13.07 15.84
N CYS A 22 -10.99 -11.77 16.09
CA CYS A 22 -11.02 -10.74 15.04
C CYS A 22 -9.85 -10.89 14.05
N PRO A 23 -10.03 -10.46 12.79
CA PRO A 23 -8.97 -10.53 11.77
C PRO A 23 -7.68 -9.80 12.20
N ALA A 24 -7.81 -8.64 12.84
CA ALA A 24 -6.65 -7.86 13.31
C ALA A 24 -5.79 -8.60 14.37
N TRP A 25 -6.33 -9.57 15.07
CA TRP A 25 -5.59 -10.45 15.99
C TRP A 25 -5.07 -11.69 15.28
N ARG A 26 -5.92 -12.31 14.44
CA ARG A 26 -5.62 -13.61 13.79
C ARG A 26 -4.49 -13.49 12.76
N ASN A 27 -4.42 -12.36 12.04
CA ASN A 27 -3.53 -12.15 10.91
C ASN A 27 -2.18 -11.51 11.29
N GLN A 28 -1.84 -11.44 12.59
CA GLN A 28 -0.53 -10.99 13.03
C GLN A 28 0.51 -12.09 12.87
N SER A 29 1.69 -11.73 12.40
CA SER A 29 2.85 -12.62 12.33
C SER A 29 3.54 -12.85 13.68
N ALA A 30 3.23 -12.02 14.69
CA ALA A 30 3.75 -12.17 16.05
C ALA A 30 3.30 -13.49 16.70
N GLY A 31 4.08 -13.99 17.63
CA GLY A 31 3.68 -15.12 18.50
C GLY A 31 2.38 -14.84 19.25
N ILE A 32 1.61 -15.88 19.57
CA ILE A 32 0.28 -15.76 20.22
C ILE A 32 0.32 -14.89 21.46
N GLU A 33 1.40 -15.00 22.25
CA GLU A 33 1.61 -14.27 23.49
C GLU A 33 1.80 -12.75 23.26
N SER A 34 2.30 -12.37 22.10
CA SER A 34 2.59 -10.97 21.72
C SER A 34 1.53 -10.34 20.85
N ARG A 35 0.46 -11.06 20.49
CA ARG A 35 -0.63 -10.52 19.67
C ARG A 35 -1.56 -9.63 20.48
N THR A 36 -1.99 -8.52 19.87
CA THR A 36 -3.01 -7.62 20.44
C THR A 36 -3.97 -7.11 19.38
N CYS A 37 -5.06 -6.51 19.80
CA CYS A 37 -6.00 -5.83 18.92
C CYS A 37 -6.83 -4.81 19.72
N LYS A 38 -7.55 -3.94 19.02
CA LYS A 38 -8.40 -2.93 19.68
C LYS A 38 -9.41 -3.53 20.69
N HIS A 39 -9.84 -4.76 20.49
CA HIS A 39 -10.79 -5.42 21.39
C HIS A 39 -10.13 -5.87 22.70
N LEU A 40 -8.88 -6.36 22.66
CA LEU A 40 -8.09 -6.67 23.86
C LEU A 40 -7.71 -5.39 24.59
N ARG A 41 -7.28 -4.34 23.90
CA ARG A 41 -6.97 -3.03 24.48
C ARG A 41 -8.19 -2.42 25.16
N LYS A 42 -9.38 -2.49 24.53
CA LYS A 42 -10.63 -2.03 25.11
C LYS A 42 -11.02 -2.81 26.38
N LEU A 43 -10.74 -4.13 26.43
CA LEU A 43 -11.07 -4.97 27.58
C LEU A 43 -10.10 -4.76 28.75
N ARG A 44 -8.80 -4.68 28.48
CA ARG A 44 -7.74 -4.70 29.48
C ARG A 44 -7.18 -3.32 29.83
N GLY A 45 -7.44 -2.33 28.97
CA GLY A 45 -6.78 -1.02 29.00
C GLY A 45 -5.43 -1.02 28.26
N ASP A 46 -5.07 0.12 27.69
CA ASP A 46 -3.84 0.26 26.91
C ASP A 46 -2.58 0.00 27.76
N ALA A 47 -2.53 0.54 28.97
CA ALA A 47 -1.39 0.35 29.88
C ALA A 47 -1.14 -1.13 30.25
N ALA A 48 -2.19 -1.91 30.50
CA ALA A 48 -2.06 -3.34 30.80
C ALA A 48 -1.65 -4.16 29.57
N GLU A 49 -2.04 -3.75 28.36
CA GLU A 49 -1.58 -4.38 27.12
C GLU A 49 -0.14 -4.00 26.80
N GLU A 50 0.27 -2.78 27.04
CA GLU A 50 1.66 -2.33 26.88
C GLU A 50 2.59 -3.05 27.85
N LEU A 51 2.20 -3.20 29.09
CA LEU A 51 2.98 -3.96 30.08
C LEU A 51 3.15 -5.44 29.69
N ARG A 52 2.08 -6.07 29.14
CA ARG A 52 2.09 -7.47 28.69
C ARG A 52 2.95 -7.70 27.44
N LEU A 53 2.93 -6.75 26.54
CA LEU A 53 3.67 -6.85 25.26
C LEU A 53 5.17 -6.58 25.45
N GLY A 54 5.58 -6.13 26.61
CA GLY A 54 6.87 -5.47 26.79
C GLY A 54 6.86 -4.10 26.11
N THR A 55 7.87 -3.30 26.34
CA THR A 55 8.01 -2.04 25.59
C THR A 55 7.87 -2.36 24.10
N PRO A 56 6.96 -1.74 23.35
CA PRO A 56 6.92 -1.99 21.93
C PRO A 56 8.34 -1.80 21.39
N ILE A 57 8.82 -2.73 20.58
CA ILE A 57 9.81 -2.34 19.56
C ILE A 57 9.05 -1.29 18.78
N VAL A 58 9.34 -0.06 19.11
CA VAL A 58 8.63 1.12 18.66
C VAL A 58 8.63 1.07 17.14
N ALA A 59 7.50 0.76 16.53
CA ALA A 59 7.12 1.54 15.38
C ALA A 59 7.26 2.97 15.90
N ALA A 60 8.26 3.71 15.40
CA ALA A 60 8.72 4.95 15.99
C ALA A 60 7.54 5.81 16.42
N VAL A 61 7.21 5.80 17.69
CA VAL A 61 6.34 6.77 18.31
C VAL A 61 7.13 8.06 18.20
N ARG A 62 6.63 8.96 17.37
CA ARG A 62 7.07 10.33 17.25
C ARG A 62 7.29 10.87 18.67
N LYS A 63 8.53 10.88 19.15
CA LYS A 63 8.90 11.73 20.27
C LYS A 63 8.81 13.15 19.74
N LYS A 64 7.83 13.90 20.19
CA LYS A 64 7.91 15.35 20.11
C LYS A 64 9.17 15.71 20.90
N SER A 65 10.23 16.06 20.19
CA SER A 65 11.36 16.75 20.79
C SER A 65 10.85 18.11 21.23
N ALA A 66 11.29 18.54 22.43
CA ALA A 66 10.91 19.82 23.03
C ALA A 66 11.37 21.06 22.22
N ASP A 67 12.01 20.87 21.09
CA ASP A 67 12.59 21.89 20.22
C ASP A 67 11.96 21.95 18.81
N GLY A 68 10.69 21.66 18.66
CA GLY A 68 9.89 22.13 17.51
C GLY A 68 10.38 21.78 16.09
N GLN A 69 11.33 20.85 15.93
CA GLN A 69 11.69 20.30 14.62
C GLN A 69 11.21 18.85 14.55
N ASP A 70 10.05 18.67 13.94
CA ASP A 70 9.53 17.36 13.53
C ASP A 70 10.47 16.77 12.47
N GLU A 71 11.36 15.85 12.85
CA GLU A 71 11.82 14.84 11.91
C GLU A 71 10.65 13.87 11.65
N ALA A 72 9.67 14.37 10.94
CA ALA A 72 8.67 13.54 10.30
C ALA A 72 9.41 12.69 9.26
N GLY A 73 9.34 11.39 9.36
CA GLY A 73 9.51 10.53 8.21
C GLY A 73 8.57 11.10 7.15
N THR A 74 9.15 11.74 6.15
CA THR A 74 8.41 12.52 5.15
C THR A 74 7.48 11.55 4.45
N GLU A 75 6.16 11.78 4.56
CA GLU A 75 5.20 11.04 3.74
C GLU A 75 5.66 11.16 2.28
N ALA A 76 5.64 10.04 1.57
CA ALA A 76 6.01 10.04 0.17
C ALA A 76 5.15 11.09 -0.58
N PRO A 77 5.72 11.91 -1.47
CA PRO A 77 5.03 12.99 -2.17
C PRO A 77 4.11 12.42 -3.27
N VAL A 78 3.11 11.66 -2.86
CA VAL A 78 2.18 10.96 -3.75
C VAL A 78 0.82 11.64 -3.75
N LEU A 79 0.16 11.70 -4.91
CA LEU A 79 -1.20 12.18 -5.03
C LEU A 79 -2.17 11.22 -4.34
N LEU A 80 -3.11 11.78 -3.59
CA LEU A 80 -4.22 11.03 -2.99
C LEU A 80 -5.48 11.26 -3.81
N ALA A 81 -6.23 10.16 -4.03
CA ALA A 81 -7.50 10.23 -4.72
C ALA A 81 -8.55 10.93 -3.85
N GLU A 82 -9.38 11.76 -4.50
CA GLU A 82 -10.61 12.29 -3.96
C GLU A 82 -11.80 11.46 -4.43
N SER A 83 -12.95 11.63 -3.78
CA SER A 83 -14.19 10.96 -4.20
C SER A 83 -14.85 11.76 -5.33
N TRP A 84 -15.17 11.06 -6.42
CA TRP A 84 -16.04 11.63 -7.44
C TRP A 84 -17.49 11.70 -6.93
N ASP A 85 -18.18 12.79 -7.24
CA ASP A 85 -19.56 13.06 -6.80
C ASP A 85 -20.63 12.25 -7.55
N GLY A 86 -20.24 11.52 -8.60
CA GLY A 86 -21.14 10.75 -9.45
C GLY A 86 -21.95 11.59 -10.45
N ILE A 87 -21.74 12.91 -10.52
CA ILE A 87 -22.51 13.87 -11.32
C ILE A 87 -21.62 14.66 -12.27
N THR A 88 -20.45 15.08 -11.80
CA THR A 88 -19.48 15.85 -12.61
C THR A 88 -19.14 15.08 -13.87
N ASP A 89 -19.20 15.76 -15.04
CA ASP A 89 -18.83 15.18 -16.32
C ASP A 89 -17.37 14.73 -16.30
N VAL A 90 -17.15 13.48 -16.64
CA VAL A 90 -15.83 12.83 -16.67
C VAL A 90 -15.21 12.78 -18.06
N THR A 91 -15.82 13.45 -19.04
CA THR A 91 -15.27 13.56 -20.40
C THR A 91 -13.86 14.17 -20.33
N ASP A 92 -12.93 13.60 -21.07
CA ASP A 92 -11.51 13.97 -21.10
C ASP A 92 -10.74 13.74 -19.79
N TRP A 93 -11.33 13.17 -18.76
CA TRP A 93 -10.57 12.70 -17.61
C TRP A 93 -9.68 11.50 -17.98
N TRP A 94 -8.60 11.32 -17.25
CA TRP A 94 -7.81 10.10 -17.33
C TRP A 94 -8.45 9.01 -16.47
N ILE A 95 -8.63 7.83 -17.06
CA ILE A 95 -9.15 6.65 -16.36
C ILE A 95 -8.15 5.50 -16.45
N SER A 96 -8.08 4.72 -15.39
CA SER A 96 -7.27 3.52 -15.28
C SER A 96 -7.88 2.53 -14.30
N GLU A 97 -7.51 1.27 -14.39
CA GLU A 97 -7.90 0.27 -13.40
C GLU A 97 -7.28 0.62 -12.04
N LYS A 98 -8.09 0.57 -10.98
CA LYS A 98 -7.56 0.63 -9.61
C LYS A 98 -7.02 -0.73 -9.23
N LEU A 99 -5.71 -0.87 -9.23
CA LEU A 99 -5.04 -2.12 -8.87
C LEU A 99 -5.25 -2.47 -7.39
N ASP A 100 -5.39 -3.77 -7.12
CA ASP A 100 -5.49 -4.33 -5.76
C ASP A 100 -4.12 -4.87 -5.33
N GLY A 101 -3.20 -3.98 -5.06
CA GLY A 101 -1.83 -4.26 -4.67
C GLY A 101 -1.36 -3.45 -3.48
N VAL A 102 -0.09 -3.12 -3.44
CA VAL A 102 0.54 -2.34 -2.38
C VAL A 102 1.19 -1.11 -2.99
N ARG A 103 0.63 0.07 -2.71
CA ARG A 103 1.21 1.33 -3.20
C ARG A 103 2.64 1.49 -2.73
N ALA A 104 3.53 1.77 -3.66
CA ALA A 104 4.94 1.96 -3.43
C ALA A 104 5.47 3.17 -4.19
N TYR A 105 6.22 3.99 -3.46
CA TYR A 105 6.96 5.10 -4.00
C TYR A 105 8.43 4.67 -4.16
N TRP A 106 8.94 4.75 -5.38
CA TRP A 106 10.35 4.58 -5.68
C TRP A 106 11.01 5.95 -5.59
N ASP A 107 12.00 6.13 -4.70
CA ASP A 107 12.67 7.42 -4.50
C ASP A 107 13.87 7.65 -5.44
N GLY A 108 14.13 6.68 -6.33
CA GLY A 108 15.31 6.61 -7.20
C GLY A 108 16.34 5.58 -6.73
N THR A 109 16.20 5.05 -5.51
CA THR A 109 17.12 4.08 -4.90
C THR A 109 16.42 2.95 -4.16
N GLN A 110 15.26 3.19 -3.56
CA GLN A 110 14.53 2.23 -2.74
C GLN A 110 13.02 2.45 -2.79
N PHE A 111 12.27 1.41 -2.43
CA PHE A 111 10.82 1.51 -2.32
C PHE A 111 10.36 1.94 -0.93
N LEU A 112 9.47 2.91 -0.89
CA LEU A 112 8.83 3.41 0.32
C LEU A 112 7.31 3.22 0.25
N SER A 113 6.69 2.93 1.37
CA SER A 113 5.24 3.02 1.50
C SER A 113 4.80 4.49 1.52
N ARG A 114 3.49 4.74 1.36
CA ARG A 114 2.92 6.08 1.54
C ARG A 114 3.33 6.76 2.85
N LEU A 115 3.53 5.99 3.90
CA LEU A 115 3.92 6.48 5.23
C LEU A 115 5.45 6.52 5.44
N GLY A 116 6.25 6.36 4.37
CA GLY A 116 7.71 6.37 4.44
C GLY A 116 8.36 5.09 4.98
N ASN A 117 7.59 3.99 5.14
CA ASN A 117 8.21 2.73 5.57
C ASN A 117 8.89 2.04 4.39
N LEU A 118 10.10 1.53 4.60
CA LEU A 118 10.89 0.83 3.60
C LEU A 118 10.28 -0.53 3.22
N TYR A 119 10.21 -0.80 1.93
CA TYR A 119 10.03 -2.15 1.37
C TYR A 119 11.38 -2.67 0.88
N VAL A 120 11.82 -3.80 1.44
CA VAL A 120 13.12 -4.38 1.14
C VAL A 120 13.00 -5.27 -0.09
N ALA A 121 13.09 -4.66 -1.27
CA ALA A 121 13.10 -5.39 -2.53
C ALA A 121 14.50 -5.96 -2.81
N PRO A 122 14.61 -7.12 -3.50
CA PRO A 122 15.89 -7.64 -3.95
C PRO A 122 16.54 -6.73 -5.01
N ASP A 123 17.87 -6.70 -5.06
CA ASP A 123 18.63 -5.88 -6.00
C ASP A 123 18.28 -6.22 -7.47
N TRP A 124 18.05 -7.49 -7.78
CA TRP A 124 17.64 -7.91 -9.13
C TRP A 124 16.24 -7.41 -9.50
N PHE A 125 15.35 -7.14 -8.52
CA PHE A 125 14.02 -6.57 -8.79
C PHE A 125 14.09 -5.09 -9.11
N THR A 126 15.01 -4.36 -8.50
CA THR A 126 15.23 -2.93 -8.71
C THR A 126 16.19 -2.64 -9.86
N ALA A 127 16.90 -3.66 -10.35
CA ALA A 127 17.80 -3.52 -11.49
C ALA A 127 17.05 -2.96 -12.73
N GLY A 128 17.60 -1.92 -13.34
CA GLY A 128 16.98 -1.25 -14.47
C GLY A 128 15.91 -0.22 -14.12
N LEU A 129 15.54 -0.05 -12.83
CA LEU A 129 14.74 1.10 -12.44
C LEU A 129 15.58 2.39 -12.55
N PRO A 130 14.99 3.49 -13.04
CA PRO A 130 15.71 4.75 -13.19
C PRO A 130 15.96 5.43 -11.85
N ASN A 131 16.98 6.27 -11.78
CA ASN A 131 17.27 7.10 -10.61
C ASN A 131 16.39 8.37 -10.61
N VAL A 132 15.08 8.19 -10.72
CA VAL A 132 14.09 9.26 -10.61
C VAL A 132 12.89 8.77 -9.80
N PRO A 133 12.22 9.65 -9.06
CA PRO A 133 11.06 9.26 -8.27
C PRO A 133 9.89 8.77 -9.13
N LEU A 134 9.33 7.62 -8.77
CA LEU A 134 8.17 7.02 -9.42
C LEU A 134 7.12 6.62 -8.39
N ASP A 135 5.86 6.76 -8.75
CA ASP A 135 4.72 6.31 -7.93
C ASP A 135 3.98 5.20 -8.64
N GLY A 136 3.68 4.13 -7.95
CA GLY A 136 3.08 2.94 -8.55
C GLY A 136 2.53 1.97 -7.52
N GLU A 137 2.16 0.80 -8.02
CA GLU A 137 1.65 -0.30 -7.23
C GLU A 137 2.55 -1.53 -7.36
N LEU A 138 3.02 -2.07 -6.27
CA LEU A 138 3.57 -3.42 -6.25
C LEU A 138 2.40 -4.40 -6.33
N TRP A 139 2.29 -5.09 -7.44
CA TRP A 139 1.11 -5.87 -7.80
C TRP A 139 1.47 -7.25 -8.34
N LEU A 140 0.70 -8.25 -7.96
CA LEU A 140 0.86 -9.61 -8.42
C LEU A 140 -0.14 -9.91 -9.54
N GLN A 141 -1.40 -9.88 -9.19
CA GLN A 141 -2.56 -9.99 -10.08
C GLN A 141 -3.84 -9.69 -9.30
N ARG A 142 -4.98 -9.60 -10.00
CA ARG A 142 -6.29 -9.39 -9.37
C ARG A 142 -6.60 -10.45 -8.32
N LYS A 143 -7.29 -10.05 -7.26
CA LYS A 143 -7.68 -10.92 -6.11
C LYS A 143 -6.51 -11.56 -5.34
N GLN A 144 -5.29 -11.01 -5.47
CA GLN A 144 -4.10 -11.52 -4.78
C GLN A 144 -3.50 -10.52 -3.78
N PHE A 145 -4.28 -9.55 -3.31
CA PHE A 145 -3.81 -8.51 -2.38
C PHE A 145 -3.07 -9.10 -1.17
N GLN A 146 -3.67 -10.08 -0.48
CA GLN A 146 -3.05 -10.66 0.72
C GLN A 146 -1.71 -11.34 0.42
N LYS A 147 -1.59 -12.00 -0.73
CA LYS A 147 -0.34 -12.61 -1.18
C LYS A 147 0.69 -11.53 -1.52
N THR A 148 0.30 -10.48 -2.22
CA THR A 148 1.16 -9.32 -2.51
C THR A 148 1.71 -8.72 -1.22
N VAL A 149 0.84 -8.41 -0.26
CA VAL A 149 1.22 -7.88 1.07
C VAL A 149 2.19 -8.83 1.78
N SER A 150 1.95 -10.14 1.73
CA SER A 150 2.80 -11.12 2.39
C SER A 150 4.22 -11.19 1.80
N ILE A 151 4.39 -10.91 0.52
CA ILE A 151 5.70 -10.86 -0.15
C ILE A 151 6.38 -9.52 0.16
N VAL A 152 5.71 -8.41 -0.11
CA VAL A 152 6.29 -7.05 -0.07
C VAL A 152 6.72 -6.64 1.34
N ARG A 153 6.01 -7.09 2.37
CA ARG A 153 6.34 -6.77 3.79
C ARG A 153 7.43 -7.63 4.39
N ARG A 154 7.90 -8.66 3.70
CA ARG A 154 9.02 -9.48 4.15
C ARG A 154 10.33 -8.72 3.98
N LYS A 155 11.27 -8.95 4.89
CA LYS A 155 12.61 -8.35 4.85
C LYS A 155 13.68 -9.32 4.34
N ASP A 156 13.25 -10.47 3.79
CA ASP A 156 14.13 -11.57 3.40
C ASP A 156 14.58 -11.54 1.92
N GLN A 157 14.20 -10.51 1.17
CA GLN A 157 14.53 -10.35 -0.27
C GLN A 157 14.28 -11.63 -1.08
N SER A 158 13.19 -12.33 -0.78
CA SER A 158 12.93 -13.68 -1.29
C SER A 158 12.63 -13.71 -2.79
N GLU A 159 12.86 -14.87 -3.41
CA GLU A 159 12.53 -15.16 -4.81
C GLU A 159 11.02 -14.98 -5.14
N HIS A 160 10.16 -14.87 -4.12
CA HIS A 160 8.74 -14.58 -4.33
C HIS A 160 8.51 -13.23 -5.02
N TRP A 161 9.46 -12.29 -4.93
CA TRP A 161 9.43 -11.02 -5.64
C TRP A 161 9.37 -11.17 -7.17
N ARG A 162 9.78 -12.31 -7.74
CA ARG A 162 9.63 -12.59 -9.19
C ARG A 162 8.19 -12.61 -9.66
N GLN A 163 7.24 -12.81 -8.74
CA GLN A 163 5.81 -12.78 -9.03
C GLN A 163 5.23 -11.36 -9.02
N ILE A 164 5.94 -10.40 -8.46
CA ILE A 164 5.51 -9.01 -8.34
C ILE A 164 5.89 -8.24 -9.60
N ARG A 165 5.05 -7.26 -9.95
CA ARG A 165 5.38 -6.19 -10.91
C ARG A 165 5.21 -4.84 -10.21
N PHE A 166 6.08 -3.92 -10.49
CA PHE A 166 5.91 -2.52 -10.14
C PHE A 166 5.16 -1.83 -11.29
N VAL A 167 3.87 -1.61 -11.10
CA VAL A 167 3.00 -0.97 -12.08
C VAL A 167 3.02 0.52 -11.81
N VAL A 168 3.73 1.27 -12.65
CA VAL A 168 4.00 2.70 -12.45
C VAL A 168 2.92 3.54 -13.10
N PHE A 169 2.34 4.46 -12.37
CA PHE A 169 1.26 5.32 -12.86
C PHE A 169 1.52 6.82 -12.73
N ASP A 170 2.58 7.25 -12.04
CA ASP A 170 2.98 8.66 -11.99
C ASP A 170 4.49 8.84 -11.78
N ALA A 171 5.00 10.01 -12.18
CA ALA A 171 6.37 10.47 -11.92
C ALA A 171 6.33 11.80 -11.15
N PRO A 172 6.05 11.78 -9.83
CA PRO A 172 5.78 12.98 -9.04
C PRO A 172 6.97 13.92 -8.88
N GLY A 173 8.17 13.47 -9.23
CA GLY A 173 9.37 14.32 -9.29
C GLY A 173 9.36 15.34 -10.43
N LEU A 174 8.55 15.12 -11.46
CA LEU A 174 8.39 16.06 -12.56
C LEU A 174 7.32 17.10 -12.24
N LYS A 175 7.68 18.39 -12.40
CA LYS A 175 6.77 19.53 -12.20
C LYS A 175 5.99 19.86 -13.47
N GLU A 176 5.57 18.83 -14.20
CA GLU A 176 4.85 18.93 -15.47
C GLU A 176 3.39 18.52 -15.31
N PRO A 177 2.51 18.90 -16.24
CA PRO A 177 1.14 18.37 -16.28
C PRO A 177 1.12 16.84 -16.33
N PHE A 178 0.00 16.25 -15.87
CA PHE A 178 -0.14 14.80 -15.77
C PHE A 178 0.10 14.08 -17.11
N GLU A 179 -0.35 14.65 -18.21
CA GLU A 179 -0.14 14.15 -19.57
C GLU A 179 1.36 14.01 -19.92
N ALA A 180 2.14 15.01 -19.59
CA ALA A 180 3.57 14.98 -19.84
C ALA A 180 4.26 13.94 -18.94
N ARG A 181 3.80 13.78 -17.70
CA ARG A 181 4.33 12.77 -16.79
C ARG A 181 4.00 11.34 -17.26
N ILE A 182 2.78 11.09 -17.78
CA ILE A 182 2.43 9.79 -18.37
C ILE A 182 3.30 9.51 -19.59
N GLN A 183 3.46 10.47 -20.48
CA GLN A 183 4.29 10.29 -21.67
C GLN A 183 5.73 9.97 -21.27
N TYR A 184 6.28 10.73 -20.33
CA TYR A 184 7.60 10.47 -19.77
C TYR A 184 7.74 9.06 -19.20
N LEU A 185 6.74 8.57 -18.46
CA LEU A 185 6.74 7.20 -17.91
C LEU A 185 6.77 6.13 -19.00
N ASN A 186 5.95 6.29 -20.04
CA ASN A 186 5.91 5.36 -21.16
C ASN A 186 7.26 5.29 -21.88
N ASP A 187 7.88 6.43 -22.11
CA ASP A 187 9.19 6.51 -22.75
C ASP A 187 10.27 5.92 -21.85
N LEU A 188 10.27 6.26 -20.57
CA LEU A 188 11.22 5.77 -19.58
C LEU A 188 11.19 4.24 -19.44
N VAL A 189 10.01 3.65 -19.31
CA VAL A 189 9.85 2.18 -19.21
C VAL A 189 10.26 1.52 -20.52
N LYS A 190 9.97 2.13 -21.66
CA LYS A 190 10.36 1.61 -22.97
C LYS A 190 11.88 1.65 -23.17
N GLU A 191 12.54 2.73 -22.78
CA GLU A 191 13.97 2.93 -22.95
C GLU A 191 14.80 2.06 -22.01
N ASN A 192 14.41 2.00 -20.72
CA ASN A 192 15.14 1.23 -19.71
C ASN A 192 14.76 -0.26 -19.68
N SER A 193 13.59 -0.62 -20.22
CA SER A 193 13.07 -1.99 -20.27
C SER A 193 13.29 -2.78 -18.96
N PRO A 194 12.90 -2.23 -17.79
CA PRO A 194 13.10 -2.90 -16.51
C PRO A 194 12.28 -4.20 -16.47
N GLU A 195 12.90 -5.31 -16.06
CA GLU A 195 12.27 -6.64 -16.10
C GLU A 195 10.97 -6.71 -15.29
N PHE A 196 10.91 -5.99 -14.16
CA PHE A 196 9.82 -6.08 -13.18
C PHE A 196 8.95 -4.83 -13.09
N ALA A 197 9.18 -3.81 -13.91
CA ALA A 197 8.34 -2.62 -13.92
C ALA A 197 7.65 -2.42 -15.28
N ILE A 198 6.41 -1.94 -15.23
CA ILE A 198 5.61 -1.61 -16.40
C ILE A 198 4.88 -0.29 -16.17
N ALA A 199 4.65 0.48 -17.22
CA ALA A 199 3.75 1.63 -17.14
C ALA A 199 2.30 1.15 -17.03
N HIS A 200 1.54 1.80 -16.16
CA HIS A 200 0.10 1.51 -16.03
C HIS A 200 -0.66 2.05 -17.24
N ASP A 201 -1.54 1.22 -17.79
CA ASP A 201 -2.39 1.64 -18.89
C ASP A 201 -3.40 2.70 -18.43
N GLN A 202 -3.39 3.83 -19.11
CA GLN A 202 -4.25 4.97 -18.81
C GLN A 202 -4.84 5.52 -20.10
N GLN A 203 -6.13 5.80 -20.09
CA GLN A 203 -6.85 6.28 -21.27
C GLN A 203 -7.73 7.49 -20.97
N ARG A 204 -8.04 8.26 -22.02
CA ARG A 204 -9.00 9.37 -21.93
C ARG A 204 -10.41 8.84 -21.86
N CYS A 205 -11.15 9.29 -20.86
CA CYS A 205 -12.57 9.01 -20.73
C CYS A 205 -13.39 9.77 -21.79
N GLN A 206 -14.28 9.07 -22.49
CA GLN A 206 -15.17 9.65 -23.49
C GLN A 206 -16.57 9.98 -22.92
N GLY A 207 -16.66 10.07 -21.59
CA GLY A 207 -17.89 10.36 -20.86
C GLY A 207 -18.41 9.15 -20.08
N ILE A 208 -19.57 9.32 -19.46
CA ILE A 208 -20.13 8.37 -18.49
C ILE A 208 -20.40 6.97 -19.07
N THR A 209 -20.78 6.87 -20.32
CA THR A 209 -21.01 5.57 -20.97
C THR A 209 -19.71 4.78 -21.07
N HIS A 210 -18.66 5.41 -21.57
CA HIS A 210 -17.33 4.81 -21.65
C HIS A 210 -16.80 4.38 -20.27
N LEU A 211 -16.97 5.23 -19.24
CA LEU A 211 -16.59 4.87 -17.88
C LEU A 211 -17.30 3.61 -17.39
N LYS A 212 -18.60 3.47 -17.65
CA LYS A 212 -19.37 2.28 -17.27
C LYS A 212 -18.94 1.02 -18.03
N GLU A 213 -18.64 1.15 -19.31
CA GLU A 213 -18.14 0.04 -20.14
C GLU A 213 -16.78 -0.45 -19.63
N GLU A 214 -15.87 0.48 -19.33
CA GLU A 214 -14.55 0.14 -18.76
C GLU A 214 -14.67 -0.48 -17.36
N LEU A 215 -15.54 0.03 -16.50
CA LEU A 215 -15.81 -0.58 -15.20
C LEU A 215 -16.29 -2.03 -15.36
N GLN A 216 -17.28 -2.25 -16.24
CA GLN A 216 -17.80 -3.59 -16.52
C GLN A 216 -16.72 -4.53 -17.09
N ARG A 217 -15.86 -4.00 -17.97
CA ARG A 217 -14.71 -4.74 -18.51
C ARG A 217 -13.76 -5.18 -17.39
N VAL A 218 -13.37 -4.28 -16.51
CA VAL A 218 -12.46 -4.56 -15.37
C VAL A 218 -13.10 -5.55 -14.41
N GLU A 219 -14.37 -5.39 -14.06
CA GLU A 219 -15.12 -6.32 -13.18
C GLU A 219 -15.20 -7.73 -13.81
N SER A 220 -15.41 -7.84 -15.12
CA SER A 220 -15.44 -9.13 -15.83
C SER A 220 -14.10 -9.88 -15.77
N LEU A 221 -13.01 -9.14 -15.66
CA LEU A 221 -11.65 -9.66 -15.48
C LEU A 221 -11.33 -9.96 -13.99
N GLY A 222 -12.24 -9.63 -13.09
CA GLY A 222 -12.12 -9.85 -11.67
C GLY A 222 -11.42 -8.72 -10.90
N GLY A 223 -11.34 -7.53 -11.49
CA GLY A 223 -10.89 -6.30 -10.85
C GLY A 223 -11.93 -5.66 -9.97
#